data_8f51b5520d8dcb16d619cb62ec644f1f
#
_entry.id   8f51b5520d8dcb16d619cb62ec644f1f
#
_cell.length_a   1.000
_cell.length_b   1.000
_cell.length_c   1.000
_cell.angle_alpha   90.00
_cell.angle_beta   90.00
_cell.angle_gamma   90.00
#
_symmetry.space_group_name_H-M   'P 1'
#
loop_
_entity.id
_entity.type
_entity.pdbx_description
1 polymer ?
#
loop_
_entity_poly.entity_id
_entity_poly.type
_entity_poly.pdbx_seq_one_letter_code
_entity_poly.pdbx_strand_id
1 'polypeptide(L)'
;MINGTGPMHPASPLTTAVFSLGLVLTAGLGPAHAAGEALLLIEADSGKVLKAENATYPWYPASVTKLMTAYVTLSAVKEGRITLDSPITVSPNAAAQQPTKMGFKTGTVVTVDNALKMMLVRSANDIAVVLAEGVAGSVDRFADEMNRASARLGMTQSNWVNPNGLPADDQVTSARDMAILARALLVEFPEYNGYWNIHAIKLGKRIIRNTNSLLVRYPGADGMKTGYICASGFNVVASATRGNRRLVAVVLGASSSAVRAAKAAYMFETAFNSNGLNWLMPSSGTVYGLQPINAAPPNLHEAMCGKQRRRPAAEAADEDEATGSDEQGLASVFSGAKGYGPK
;
A
#
# COMPACT_ATOMS: atom_id res chain seq x y z
N MET A 1 3.09 -100.70 42.08
CA MET A 1 4.36 -100.92 41.38
C MET A 1 4.32 -100.27 40.03
N ILE A 2 5.40 -99.68 39.70
CA ILE A 2 5.85 -99.14 38.43
C ILE A 2 5.60 -97.68 38.18
N ASN A 3 6.68 -96.99 38.32
CA ASN A 3 6.98 -95.57 37.95
C ASN A 3 6.90 -95.36 36.44
N GLY A 4 6.53 -94.18 36.09
CA GLY A 4 6.66 -93.58 34.73
C GLY A 4 6.83 -92.06 34.77
N THR A 5 8.10 -91.69 34.89
CA THR A 5 8.50 -90.29 34.76
C THR A 5 8.62 -89.91 33.30
N GLY A 6 7.83 -88.99 32.79
CA GLY A 6 7.99 -88.32 31.48
C GLY A 6 8.63 -86.93 31.63
N PRO A 7 9.50 -86.52 30.72
CA PRO A 7 10.28 -85.27 30.87
C PRO A 7 9.47 -84.01 30.58
N MET A 8 9.66 -82.97 31.43
CA MET A 8 9.16 -81.63 31.24
C MET A 8 9.96 -80.94 30.12
N HIS A 9 9.20 -80.37 29.14
CA HIS A 9 9.74 -79.43 28.16
C HIS A 9 9.76 -78.03 28.74
N PRO A 10 10.80 -77.22 28.55
CA PRO A 10 10.83 -75.88 29.01
C PRO A 10 9.99 -74.93 28.10
N ALA A 11 9.18 -74.10 28.71
CA ALA A 11 8.40 -73.05 28.04
C ALA A 11 9.32 -71.98 27.51
N SER A 12 9.18 -71.65 26.23
CA SER A 12 9.84 -70.50 25.59
C SER A 12 9.15 -69.14 26.03
N PRO A 13 9.93 -68.08 26.28
CA PRO A 13 9.37 -66.81 26.60
C PRO A 13 8.81 -66.11 25.33
N LEU A 14 7.54 -65.71 25.37
CA LEU A 14 6.94 -64.81 24.39
C LEU A 14 7.60 -63.44 24.47
N THR A 15 8.34 -63.07 23.44
CA THR A 15 8.90 -61.74 23.26
C THR A 15 7.79 -60.82 22.72
N THR A 16 7.25 -59.95 23.58
CA THR A 16 6.28 -58.93 23.19
C THR A 16 7.01 -57.79 22.46
N ALA A 17 6.90 -57.75 21.15
CA ALA A 17 7.40 -56.62 20.34
C ALA A 17 6.45 -55.42 20.50
N VAL A 18 6.90 -54.39 21.21
CA VAL A 18 6.22 -53.10 21.31
C VAL A 18 6.55 -52.33 20.04
N PHE A 19 5.58 -52.27 19.10
CA PHE A 19 5.63 -51.35 17.96
C PHE A 19 5.32 -49.92 18.45
N SER A 20 6.35 -49.10 18.64
CA SER A 20 6.20 -47.65 18.86
C SER A 20 5.82 -47.01 17.53
N LEU A 21 4.54 -46.70 17.38
CA LEU A 21 4.01 -45.91 16.24
C LEU A 21 4.45 -44.44 16.42
N GLY A 22 5.59 -44.09 15.82
CA GLY A 22 6.06 -42.72 15.77
C GLY A 22 5.10 -41.87 14.93
N LEU A 23 4.31 -41.02 15.61
CA LEU A 23 3.47 -39.99 14.96
C LEU A 23 4.40 -38.89 14.37
N VAL A 24 4.74 -39.02 13.09
CA VAL A 24 5.43 -37.97 12.36
C VAL A 24 4.40 -36.84 12.12
N LEU A 25 4.45 -35.79 12.96
CA LEU A 25 3.79 -34.54 12.67
C LEU A 25 4.45 -33.90 11.44
N THR A 26 3.96 -34.20 10.25
CA THR A 26 4.25 -33.38 9.06
C THR A 26 3.56 -32.05 9.29
N ALA A 27 4.35 -31.06 9.72
CA ALA A 27 3.91 -29.66 9.62
C ALA A 27 3.62 -29.41 8.14
N GLY A 28 2.34 -29.43 7.78
CA GLY A 28 1.87 -29.11 6.45
C GLY A 28 2.30 -27.67 6.13
N LEU A 29 3.34 -27.53 5.33
CA LEU A 29 3.55 -26.34 4.53
C LEU A 29 2.32 -26.24 3.62
N GLY A 30 1.28 -25.51 4.10
CA GLY A 30 0.17 -25.15 3.25
C GLY A 30 0.72 -24.49 1.98
N PRO A 31 0.07 -24.68 0.82
CA PRO A 31 0.51 -24.03 -0.40
C PRO A 31 0.66 -22.54 -0.08
N ALA A 32 1.87 -22.01 -0.30
CA ALA A 32 2.07 -20.56 -0.33
C ALA A 32 1.11 -20.05 -1.40
N HIS A 33 -0.04 -19.55 -0.99
CA HIS A 33 -0.91 -18.81 -1.88
C HIS A 33 -0.02 -17.67 -2.41
N ALA A 34 0.29 -17.72 -3.70
CA ALA A 34 0.81 -16.55 -4.38
C ALA A 34 -0.23 -15.47 -4.05
N ALA A 35 0.13 -14.55 -3.16
CA ALA A 35 -0.79 -13.53 -2.70
C ALA A 35 -1.22 -12.77 -3.95
N GLY A 36 -2.47 -12.96 -4.34
CA GLY A 36 -3.12 -12.07 -5.28
C GLY A 36 -3.02 -10.65 -4.72
N GLU A 37 -3.51 -9.69 -5.47
CA GLU A 37 -3.56 -8.29 -5.02
C GLU A 37 -4.10 -8.15 -3.58
N ALA A 38 -3.63 -7.14 -2.85
CA ALA A 38 -4.21 -6.79 -1.56
C ALA A 38 -5.18 -5.61 -1.71
N LEU A 39 -6.43 -5.81 -1.28
CA LEU A 39 -7.52 -4.85 -1.41
C LEU A 39 -8.11 -4.53 -0.04
N LEU A 40 -8.31 -3.25 0.23
CA LEU A 40 -9.00 -2.79 1.43
C LEU A 40 -9.83 -1.54 1.14
N LEU A 41 -11.05 -1.51 1.65
CA LEU A 41 -11.93 -0.35 1.63
C LEU A 41 -12.44 -0.08 3.03
N ILE A 42 -12.30 1.16 3.48
CA ILE A 42 -12.76 1.61 4.80
C ILE A 42 -13.55 2.92 4.72
N GLU A 43 -14.37 3.17 5.73
CA GLU A 43 -14.87 4.51 6.05
C GLU A 43 -13.73 5.34 6.63
N ALA A 44 -13.52 6.56 6.13
CA ALA A 44 -12.44 7.41 6.60
C ALA A 44 -12.63 7.85 8.07
N ASP A 45 -13.85 8.18 8.46
CA ASP A 45 -14.15 8.71 9.80
C ASP A 45 -14.05 7.63 10.89
N SER A 46 -14.72 6.50 10.70
CA SER A 46 -14.82 5.43 11.69
C SER A 46 -13.71 4.39 11.60
N GLY A 47 -13.05 4.28 10.44
CA GLY A 47 -12.15 3.18 10.15
C GLY A 47 -12.87 1.84 9.92
N LYS A 48 -14.22 1.84 9.80
CA LYS A 48 -15.03 0.64 9.55
C LYS A 48 -14.60 -0.02 8.25
N VAL A 49 -14.34 -1.32 8.29
CA VAL A 49 -13.97 -2.12 7.12
C VAL A 49 -15.22 -2.44 6.31
N LEU A 50 -15.21 -2.10 5.02
CA LEU A 50 -16.27 -2.38 4.06
C LEU A 50 -15.90 -3.53 3.12
N LYS A 51 -14.60 -3.69 2.81
CA LYS A 51 -14.04 -4.81 2.04
C LYS A 51 -12.61 -5.04 2.51
N ALA A 52 -12.21 -6.30 2.68
CA ALA A 52 -10.83 -6.69 2.94
C ALA A 52 -10.53 -8.00 2.18
N GLU A 53 -9.43 -8.00 1.43
CA GLU A 53 -8.90 -9.16 0.72
C GLU A 53 -7.39 -9.08 0.78
N ASN A 54 -6.71 -10.07 1.38
CA ASN A 54 -5.28 -10.05 1.63
C ASN A 54 -4.77 -8.77 2.32
N ALA A 55 -5.63 -8.05 3.05
CA ALA A 55 -5.39 -6.69 3.52
C ALA A 55 -4.23 -6.59 4.52
N THR A 56 -3.89 -7.69 5.17
CA THR A 56 -2.79 -7.77 6.15
C THR A 56 -1.58 -8.55 5.63
N TYR A 57 -1.53 -8.88 4.34
CA TYR A 57 -0.30 -9.39 3.76
C TYR A 57 0.75 -8.27 3.66
N PRO A 58 2.02 -8.54 4.09
CA PRO A 58 3.11 -7.62 3.83
C PRO A 58 3.28 -7.35 2.34
N TRP A 59 3.61 -6.12 1.97
CA TRP A 59 3.73 -5.67 0.59
C TRP A 59 4.84 -4.64 0.43
N TYR A 60 5.46 -4.59 -0.74
CA TYR A 60 6.37 -3.50 -1.08
C TYR A 60 5.57 -2.23 -1.41
N PRO A 61 5.75 -1.13 -0.67
CA PRO A 61 4.91 0.06 -0.82
C PRO A 61 5.13 0.81 -2.14
N ALA A 62 6.34 0.77 -2.70
CA ALA A 62 6.73 1.70 -3.76
C ALA A 62 6.44 3.16 -3.32
N SER A 63 6.06 4.03 -4.26
CA SER A 63 5.85 5.46 -3.96
C SER A 63 4.63 5.81 -3.08
N VAL A 64 3.80 4.85 -2.66
CA VAL A 64 2.80 5.15 -1.62
C VAL A 64 3.46 5.44 -0.26
N THR A 65 4.75 5.05 -0.08
CA THR A 65 5.63 5.49 1.02
C THR A 65 5.58 7.00 1.25
N LYS A 66 5.45 7.80 0.18
CA LYS A 66 5.44 9.26 0.25
C LYS A 66 4.26 9.83 1.06
N LEU A 67 3.22 9.03 1.33
CA LEU A 67 2.18 9.40 2.29
C LEU A 67 2.75 9.43 3.72
N MET A 68 3.64 8.49 4.10
CA MET A 68 4.32 8.54 5.39
C MET A 68 5.31 9.71 5.45
N THR A 69 6.00 10.00 4.34
CA THR A 69 6.86 11.19 4.25
C THR A 69 6.06 12.48 4.46
N ALA A 70 4.88 12.57 3.84
CA ALA A 70 3.98 13.71 4.06
C ALA A 70 3.48 13.76 5.52
N TYR A 71 3.13 12.63 6.11
CA TYR A 71 2.66 12.55 7.49
C TYR A 71 3.72 13.07 8.48
N VAL A 72 4.97 12.59 8.38
CA VAL A 72 6.07 13.05 9.25
C VAL A 72 6.38 14.53 9.02
N THR A 73 6.38 14.99 7.76
CA THR A 73 6.60 16.40 7.43
C THR A 73 5.51 17.29 8.02
N LEU A 74 4.22 16.92 7.86
CA LEU A 74 3.10 17.69 8.40
C LEU A 74 3.06 17.63 9.94
N SER A 75 3.47 16.52 10.54
CA SER A 75 3.66 16.43 11.99
C SER A 75 4.71 17.43 12.47
N ALA A 76 5.84 17.53 11.78
CA ALA A 76 6.89 18.50 12.11
C ALA A 76 6.42 19.96 11.94
N VAL A 77 5.56 20.23 10.96
CA VAL A 77 4.93 21.55 10.80
C VAL A 77 3.97 21.83 11.97
N LYS A 78 3.12 20.87 12.32
CA LYS A 78 2.16 20.99 13.42
C LYS A 78 2.83 21.16 14.79
N GLU A 79 3.99 20.53 14.96
CA GLU A 79 4.85 20.64 16.15
C GLU A 79 5.67 21.95 16.17
N GLY A 80 5.62 22.77 15.13
CA GLY A 80 6.37 24.02 15.03
C GLY A 80 7.88 23.84 14.79
N ARG A 81 8.36 22.65 14.48
CA ARG A 81 9.77 22.37 14.16
C ARG A 81 10.21 22.99 12.83
N ILE A 82 9.30 23.07 11.89
CA ILE A 82 9.43 23.74 10.60
C ILE A 82 8.11 24.43 10.23
N THR A 83 8.12 25.24 9.20
CA THR A 83 6.89 25.84 8.63
C THR A 83 6.76 25.44 7.16
N LEU A 84 5.59 25.66 6.57
CA LEU A 84 5.40 25.44 5.12
C LEU A 84 6.31 26.34 4.28
N ASP A 85 6.65 27.53 4.78
CA ASP A 85 7.54 28.50 4.12
C ASP A 85 9.02 28.24 4.40
N SER A 86 9.37 27.31 5.29
CA SER A 86 10.77 26.99 5.60
C SER A 86 11.51 26.61 4.34
N PRO A 87 12.68 27.24 4.06
CA PRO A 87 13.52 26.86 2.94
C PRO A 87 14.29 25.58 3.24
N ILE A 88 14.25 24.65 2.29
CA ILE A 88 15.01 23.39 2.33
C ILE A 88 15.84 23.26 1.05
N THR A 89 17.04 22.70 1.17
CA THR A 89 18.03 22.71 0.10
C THR A 89 18.20 21.33 -0.52
N VAL A 90 18.26 21.28 -1.85
CA VAL A 90 18.56 20.04 -2.59
C VAL A 90 20.03 19.66 -2.34
N SER A 91 20.24 18.56 -1.63
CA SER A 91 21.56 17.99 -1.37
C SER A 91 22.13 17.22 -2.57
N PRO A 92 23.42 16.87 -2.58
CA PRO A 92 23.99 15.94 -3.56
C PRO A 92 23.27 14.58 -3.55
N ASN A 93 22.91 14.07 -2.37
CA ASN A 93 22.16 12.81 -2.21
C ASN A 93 20.77 12.90 -2.86
N ALA A 94 20.03 13.98 -2.58
CA ALA A 94 18.72 14.20 -3.20
C ALA A 94 18.82 14.30 -4.74
N ALA A 95 19.78 15.07 -5.26
CA ALA A 95 19.98 15.23 -6.70
C ALA A 95 20.34 13.91 -7.42
N ALA A 96 21.03 12.99 -6.73
CA ALA A 96 21.45 11.68 -7.25
C ALA A 96 20.31 10.64 -7.31
N GLN A 97 19.13 10.91 -6.71
CA GLN A 97 18.04 9.94 -6.66
C GLN A 97 17.58 9.47 -8.05
N GLN A 98 17.17 8.20 -8.11
CA GLN A 98 16.61 7.61 -9.33
C GLN A 98 15.27 8.26 -9.70
N PRO A 99 14.89 8.31 -10.97
CA PRO A 99 13.57 8.75 -11.40
C PRO A 99 12.41 7.92 -10.72
N THR A 100 11.23 8.51 -10.53
CA THR A 100 10.77 9.83 -10.99
C THR A 100 11.34 10.94 -10.12
N LYS A 101 11.71 12.07 -10.70
CA LYS A 101 12.29 13.20 -9.96
C LYS A 101 11.99 14.55 -10.61
N MET A 102 12.13 15.64 -9.87
CA MET A 102 12.08 17.02 -10.41
C MET A 102 13.36 17.35 -11.18
N GLY A 103 14.51 16.82 -10.75
CA GLY A 103 15.79 17.00 -11.38
C GLY A 103 16.44 18.35 -11.10
N PHE A 104 16.20 18.92 -9.93
CA PHE A 104 16.87 20.14 -9.49
C PHE A 104 18.36 19.91 -9.24
N LYS A 105 19.15 20.95 -9.45
CA LYS A 105 20.58 20.94 -9.15
C LYS A 105 20.81 21.02 -7.64
N THR A 106 21.89 20.43 -7.18
CA THR A 106 22.39 20.62 -5.81
C THR A 106 22.51 22.11 -5.49
N GLY A 107 22.08 22.49 -4.28
CA GLY A 107 22.03 23.87 -3.82
C GLY A 107 20.74 24.61 -4.18
N THR A 108 19.86 24.05 -5.01
CA THR A 108 18.53 24.63 -5.25
C THR A 108 17.74 24.64 -3.95
N VAL A 109 17.10 25.79 -3.66
CA VAL A 109 16.27 25.97 -2.47
C VAL A 109 14.80 25.92 -2.87
N VAL A 110 14.01 25.16 -2.12
CA VAL A 110 12.54 25.08 -2.27
C VAL A 110 11.89 25.23 -0.90
N THR A 111 10.63 25.68 -0.87
CA THR A 111 9.85 25.69 0.40
C THR A 111 9.30 24.29 0.69
N VAL A 112 9.01 23.98 1.96
CA VAL A 112 8.35 22.74 2.38
C VAL A 112 7.01 22.57 1.64
N ASP A 113 6.24 23.63 1.50
CA ASP A 113 4.97 23.64 0.74
C ASP A 113 5.17 23.16 -0.71
N ASN A 114 6.10 23.78 -1.43
CA ASN A 114 6.39 23.39 -2.81
C ASN A 114 6.97 21.97 -2.90
N ALA A 115 7.78 21.56 -1.93
CA ALA A 115 8.31 20.20 -1.87
C ALA A 115 7.18 19.17 -1.69
N LEU A 116 6.24 19.38 -0.76
CA LEU A 116 5.07 18.52 -0.59
C LEU A 116 4.26 18.41 -1.89
N LYS A 117 3.96 19.52 -2.55
CA LYS A 117 3.24 19.55 -3.84
C LYS A 117 3.96 18.75 -4.93
N MET A 118 5.27 18.98 -5.11
CA MET A 118 6.07 18.26 -6.10
C MET A 118 6.18 16.76 -5.79
N MET A 119 6.37 16.40 -4.53
CA MET A 119 6.45 15.01 -4.10
C MET A 119 5.12 14.26 -4.31
N LEU A 120 4.00 14.88 -4.01
CA LEU A 120 2.68 14.24 -4.11
C LEU A 120 2.19 14.17 -5.57
N VAL A 121 2.37 15.22 -6.35
CA VAL A 121 1.87 15.30 -7.72
C VAL A 121 2.77 14.52 -8.70
N ARG A 122 4.08 14.79 -8.70
CA ARG A 122 5.04 14.16 -9.61
C ARG A 122 5.59 12.83 -9.08
N SER A 123 5.31 12.50 -7.82
CA SER A 123 5.95 11.35 -7.16
C SER A 123 7.48 11.48 -7.04
N ALA A 124 8.00 12.71 -6.93
CA ALA A 124 9.41 13.03 -7.03
C ALA A 124 10.24 12.41 -5.90
N ASN A 125 11.19 11.51 -6.25
CA ASN A 125 12.06 10.79 -5.31
C ASN A 125 13.11 11.71 -4.69
N ASP A 126 13.69 12.60 -5.49
CA ASP A 126 14.64 13.62 -5.05
C ASP A 126 14.01 14.54 -4.00
N ILE A 127 12.77 14.97 -4.21
CA ILE A 127 12.05 15.86 -3.30
C ILE A 127 11.65 15.17 -1.99
N ALA A 128 11.34 13.88 -2.02
CA ALA A 128 11.12 13.11 -0.79
C ALA A 128 12.40 13.09 0.09
N VAL A 129 13.58 12.97 -0.52
CA VAL A 129 14.85 13.06 0.20
C VAL A 129 15.12 14.48 0.70
N VAL A 130 14.82 15.52 -0.12
CA VAL A 130 14.93 16.93 0.31
C VAL A 130 14.08 17.19 1.56
N LEU A 131 12.83 16.67 1.59
CA LEU A 131 11.97 16.78 2.78
C LEU A 131 12.55 16.04 3.98
N ALA A 132 13.03 14.80 3.78
CA ALA A 132 13.61 14.00 4.84
C ALA A 132 14.83 14.69 5.49
N GLU A 133 15.75 15.16 4.66
CA GLU A 133 16.95 15.87 5.14
C GLU A 133 16.60 17.23 5.78
N GLY A 134 15.63 17.96 5.20
CA GLY A 134 15.17 19.24 5.73
C GLY A 134 14.45 19.13 7.09
N VAL A 135 13.71 18.05 7.32
CA VAL A 135 12.95 17.82 8.57
C VAL A 135 13.81 17.22 9.68
N ALA A 136 14.58 16.17 9.35
CA ALA A 136 15.30 15.36 10.34
C ALA A 136 16.83 15.45 10.22
N GLY A 137 17.35 16.18 9.25
CA GLY A 137 18.78 16.35 9.02
C GLY A 137 19.45 15.20 8.25
N SER A 138 18.81 14.02 8.16
CA SER A 138 19.29 12.91 7.33
C SER A 138 18.14 11.95 6.98
N VAL A 139 18.34 11.12 5.94
CA VAL A 139 17.40 10.08 5.52
C VAL A 139 17.20 9.06 6.65
N ASP A 140 18.26 8.62 7.30
CA ASP A 140 18.18 7.60 8.36
C ASP A 140 17.36 8.09 9.56
N ARG A 141 17.63 9.30 10.05
CA ARG A 141 16.84 9.91 11.13
C ARG A 141 15.37 10.09 10.74
N PHE A 142 15.13 10.43 9.49
CA PHE A 142 13.75 10.56 8.98
C PHE A 142 13.06 9.20 8.92
N ALA A 143 13.76 8.14 8.50
CA ALA A 143 13.23 6.77 8.53
C ALA A 143 12.89 6.33 9.97
N ASP A 144 13.72 6.70 10.94
CA ASP A 144 13.40 6.49 12.37
C ASP A 144 12.12 7.24 12.78
N GLU A 145 11.91 8.48 12.32
CA GLU A 145 10.67 9.22 12.57
C GLU A 145 9.47 8.55 11.90
N MET A 146 9.61 8.06 10.67
CA MET A 146 8.57 7.29 9.97
C MET A 146 8.18 6.02 10.75
N ASN A 147 9.16 5.29 11.27
CA ASN A 147 8.93 4.07 12.06
C ASN A 147 8.29 4.38 13.41
N ARG A 148 8.72 5.46 14.09
CA ARG A 148 8.04 5.92 15.31
C ARG A 148 6.60 6.34 15.06
N ALA A 149 6.34 7.02 13.94
CA ALA A 149 4.98 7.38 13.51
C ALA A 149 4.13 6.12 13.26
N SER A 150 4.68 5.12 12.59
CA SER A 150 4.00 3.82 12.37
C SER A 150 3.63 3.14 13.68
N ALA A 151 4.54 3.08 14.63
CA ALA A 151 4.27 2.49 15.95
C ALA A 151 3.14 3.23 16.67
N ARG A 152 3.16 4.58 16.66
CA ARG A 152 2.10 5.42 17.25
C ARG A 152 0.73 5.19 16.60
N LEU A 153 0.70 5.02 15.27
CA LEU A 153 -0.53 4.80 14.52
C LEU A 153 -1.04 3.35 14.58
N GLY A 154 -0.27 2.41 15.14
CA GLY A 154 -0.61 0.99 15.14
C GLY A 154 -0.43 0.29 13.78
N MET A 155 0.49 0.79 12.95
CA MET A 155 0.91 0.20 11.68
C MET A 155 1.96 -0.89 11.91
N THR A 156 1.51 -2.02 12.44
CA THR A 156 2.38 -3.09 12.97
C THR A 156 3.10 -3.92 11.90
N GLN A 157 2.76 -3.72 10.63
CA GLN A 157 3.35 -4.44 9.49
C GLN A 157 4.16 -3.52 8.58
N SER A 158 4.47 -2.30 9.03
CA SER A 158 5.22 -1.33 8.24
C SER A 158 6.59 -1.11 8.83
N ASN A 159 7.59 -1.16 7.96
CA ASN A 159 8.96 -0.77 8.23
C ASN A 159 9.47 0.13 7.09
N TRP A 160 10.06 1.27 7.45
CA TRP A 160 10.51 2.28 6.51
C TRP A 160 12.03 2.41 6.56
N VAL A 161 12.66 2.35 5.39
CA VAL A 161 14.11 2.48 5.21
C VAL A 161 14.45 3.78 4.47
N ASN A 162 13.53 4.23 3.62
CA ASN A 162 13.72 5.46 2.83
C ASN A 162 12.41 6.23 2.67
N PRO A 163 12.47 7.56 2.37
CA PRO A 163 11.28 8.40 2.29
C PRO A 163 10.56 8.33 0.94
N ASN A 164 11.13 7.70 -0.08
CA ASN A 164 10.63 7.76 -1.45
C ASN A 164 10.00 6.47 -1.97
N GLY A 165 10.25 5.32 -1.31
CA GLY A 165 9.72 4.02 -1.70
C GLY A 165 10.52 3.33 -2.81
N LEU A 166 11.75 3.75 -3.06
CA LEU A 166 12.68 2.99 -3.91
C LEU A 166 12.96 1.62 -3.29
N PRO A 167 13.29 0.61 -4.10
CA PRO A 167 13.52 -0.74 -3.62
C PRO A 167 14.54 -0.82 -2.48
N ALA A 168 14.15 -1.44 -1.37
CA ALA A 168 14.98 -1.86 -0.26
C ALA A 168 14.30 -3.08 0.38
N ASP A 169 15.06 -4.09 0.77
CA ASP A 169 14.52 -5.38 1.20
C ASP A 169 13.57 -5.26 2.40
N ASP A 170 13.92 -4.39 3.36
CA ASP A 170 13.15 -4.17 4.57
C ASP A 170 12.07 -3.08 4.44
N GLN A 171 11.91 -2.48 3.26
CA GLN A 171 10.86 -1.47 3.01
C GLN A 171 9.53 -2.18 2.75
N VAL A 172 8.72 -2.35 3.78
CA VAL A 172 7.46 -3.10 3.73
C VAL A 172 6.32 -2.35 4.38
N THR A 173 5.10 -2.68 3.97
CA THR A 173 3.82 -2.20 4.54
C THR A 173 2.73 -3.25 4.31
N SER A 174 1.47 -2.91 4.58
CA SER A 174 0.28 -3.69 4.20
C SER A 174 -0.85 -2.77 3.76
N ALA A 175 -1.88 -3.32 3.09
CA ALA A 175 -3.06 -2.52 2.76
C ALA A 175 -3.77 -1.99 4.02
N ARG A 176 -3.76 -2.77 5.11
CA ARG A 176 -4.24 -2.36 6.44
C ARG A 176 -3.50 -1.11 6.92
N ASP A 177 -2.19 -1.17 6.95
CA ASP A 177 -1.37 -0.10 7.50
C ASP A 177 -1.46 1.17 6.63
N MET A 178 -1.49 1.02 5.31
CA MET A 178 -1.69 2.15 4.41
C MET A 178 -3.07 2.80 4.56
N ALA A 179 -4.12 2.04 4.88
CA ALA A 179 -5.44 2.59 5.17
C ALA A 179 -5.46 3.34 6.51
N ILE A 180 -4.74 2.84 7.54
CA ILE A 180 -4.54 3.53 8.81
C ILE A 180 -3.84 4.87 8.58
N LEU A 181 -2.75 4.87 7.81
CA LEU A 181 -2.00 6.09 7.48
C LEU A 181 -2.85 7.10 6.72
N ALA A 182 -3.57 6.64 5.69
CA ALA A 182 -4.45 7.51 4.91
C ALA A 182 -5.52 8.15 5.79
N ARG A 183 -6.15 7.35 6.67
CA ARG A 183 -7.12 7.85 7.64
C ARG A 183 -6.50 8.88 8.58
N ALA A 184 -5.31 8.62 9.12
CA ALA A 184 -4.61 9.55 9.98
C ALA A 184 -4.33 10.89 9.28
N LEU A 185 -3.85 10.87 8.02
CA LEU A 185 -3.65 12.07 7.21
C LEU A 185 -4.93 12.89 7.02
N LEU A 186 -6.08 12.23 6.84
CA LEU A 186 -7.35 12.89 6.61
C LEU A 186 -7.97 13.46 7.88
N VAL A 187 -7.77 12.81 9.03
CA VAL A 187 -8.41 13.14 10.30
C VAL A 187 -7.54 14.04 11.18
N GLU A 188 -6.22 13.82 11.21
CA GLU A 188 -5.30 14.58 12.07
C GLU A 188 -4.83 15.89 11.41
N PHE A 189 -4.94 15.98 10.08
CA PHE A 189 -4.48 17.11 9.27
C PHE A 189 -5.56 17.62 8.28
N PRO A 190 -6.79 17.88 8.74
CA PRO A 190 -7.89 18.29 7.86
C PRO A 190 -7.59 19.62 7.12
N GLU A 191 -6.81 20.51 7.70
CA GLU A 191 -6.37 21.77 7.11
C GLU A 191 -5.48 21.59 5.88
N TYR A 192 -4.84 20.41 5.74
CA TYR A 192 -3.96 20.07 4.62
C TYR A 192 -4.62 19.18 3.57
N ASN A 193 -5.94 18.95 3.64
CA ASN A 193 -6.66 18.11 2.69
C ASN A 193 -6.47 18.54 1.22
N GLY A 194 -6.17 19.85 0.99
CA GLY A 194 -5.88 20.35 -0.34
C GLY A 194 -4.67 19.72 -1.05
N TYR A 195 -3.73 19.15 -0.31
CA TYR A 195 -2.57 18.48 -0.92
C TYR A 195 -2.93 17.19 -1.65
N TRP A 196 -3.96 16.48 -1.19
CA TRP A 196 -4.29 15.16 -1.71
C TRP A 196 -4.97 15.21 -3.08
N ASN A 197 -5.62 16.31 -3.41
CA ASN A 197 -6.41 16.46 -4.65
C ASN A 197 -5.80 17.43 -5.68
N ILE A 198 -4.52 17.76 -5.58
CA ILE A 198 -3.85 18.61 -6.58
C ILE A 198 -3.78 17.86 -7.90
N HIS A 199 -4.47 18.32 -8.92
CA HIS A 199 -4.53 17.70 -10.25
C HIS A 199 -3.26 17.92 -11.05
N ALA A 200 -2.63 19.07 -10.91
CA ALA A 200 -1.39 19.43 -11.59
C ALA A 200 -0.67 20.56 -10.86
N ILE A 201 0.63 20.67 -11.07
CA ILE A 201 1.46 21.80 -10.66
C ILE A 201 2.10 22.45 -11.89
N LYS A 202 2.43 23.74 -11.78
CA LYS A 202 3.13 24.49 -12.82
C LYS A 202 4.56 24.77 -12.37
N LEU A 203 5.52 24.38 -13.20
CA LEU A 203 6.94 24.70 -13.01
C LEU A 203 7.47 25.44 -14.25
N GLY A 204 7.63 26.74 -14.12
CA GLY A 204 7.92 27.60 -15.27
C GLY A 204 6.81 27.52 -16.32
N LYS A 205 7.15 27.05 -17.53
CA LYS A 205 6.18 26.83 -18.62
C LYS A 205 5.57 25.41 -18.65
N ARG A 206 6.12 24.48 -17.84
CA ARG A 206 5.66 23.06 -17.81
C ARG A 206 4.49 22.89 -16.86
N ILE A 207 3.46 22.19 -17.33
CA ILE A 207 2.39 21.64 -16.48
C ILE A 207 2.73 20.19 -16.20
N ILE A 208 2.79 19.82 -14.93
CA ILE A 208 3.08 18.46 -14.46
C ILE A 208 1.78 17.94 -13.83
N ARG A 209 1.17 16.93 -14.46
CA ARG A 209 -0.05 16.30 -13.98
C ARG A 209 0.21 15.35 -12.84
N ASN A 210 -0.83 15.12 -12.03
CA ASN A 210 -0.77 14.14 -10.96
C ASN A 210 -0.76 12.72 -11.55
N THR A 211 0.03 11.84 -10.95
CA THR A 211 0.10 10.41 -11.30
C THR A 211 -1.14 9.62 -10.87
N ASN A 212 -2.05 10.20 -10.10
CA ASN A 212 -3.32 9.59 -9.72
C ASN A 212 -4.44 9.98 -10.68
N SER A 213 -4.66 9.15 -11.69
CA SER A 213 -5.69 9.38 -12.72
C SER A 213 -7.13 9.38 -12.16
N LEU A 214 -7.37 8.80 -10.98
CA LEU A 214 -8.69 8.85 -10.32
C LEU A 214 -9.16 10.27 -10.05
N LEU A 215 -8.25 11.20 -9.72
CA LEU A 215 -8.58 12.60 -9.47
C LEU A 215 -9.32 13.27 -10.64
N VAL A 216 -9.06 12.81 -11.87
CA VAL A 216 -9.69 13.35 -13.08
C VAL A 216 -10.85 12.47 -13.56
N ARG A 217 -10.74 11.14 -13.36
CA ARG A 217 -11.62 10.15 -14.00
C ARG A 217 -12.76 9.65 -13.12
N TYR A 218 -12.66 9.79 -11.79
CA TYR A 218 -13.69 9.30 -10.88
C TYR A 218 -14.34 10.46 -10.12
N PRO A 219 -15.65 10.73 -10.33
CA PRO A 219 -16.35 11.80 -9.63
C PRO A 219 -16.34 11.59 -8.12
N GLY A 220 -15.83 12.60 -7.41
CA GLY A 220 -15.69 12.57 -5.95
C GLY A 220 -14.33 12.06 -5.46
N ALA A 221 -13.42 11.59 -6.34
CA ALA A 221 -12.05 11.30 -5.93
C ALA A 221 -11.34 12.55 -5.42
N ASP A 222 -10.74 12.47 -4.24
CA ASP A 222 -10.11 13.58 -3.56
C ASP A 222 -8.74 13.24 -2.93
N GLY A 223 -8.12 12.14 -3.35
CA GLY A 223 -6.79 11.69 -2.91
C GLY A 223 -6.40 10.33 -3.49
N MET A 224 -5.23 9.79 -3.20
CA MET A 224 -4.13 10.40 -2.46
C MET A 224 -2.79 10.16 -3.18
N LYS A 225 -2.36 8.87 -3.36
CA LYS A 225 -1.04 8.56 -3.91
C LYS A 225 -1.00 7.22 -4.61
N THR A 226 -0.24 7.17 -5.70
CA THR A 226 0.07 5.97 -6.47
C THR A 226 1.52 5.52 -6.22
N GLY A 227 1.83 4.27 -6.60
CA GLY A 227 3.17 3.71 -6.52
C GLY A 227 3.35 2.53 -7.45
N TYR A 228 4.56 2.37 -7.99
CA TYR A 228 4.96 1.23 -8.81
C TYR A 228 6.45 0.94 -8.66
N ILE A 229 6.78 -0.31 -8.41
CA ILE A 229 8.07 -0.93 -8.70
C ILE A 229 7.81 -2.35 -9.21
N CYS A 230 8.75 -2.95 -9.94
CA CYS A 230 8.57 -4.31 -10.46
C CYS A 230 8.18 -5.33 -9.39
N ALA A 231 8.75 -5.20 -8.19
CA ALA A 231 8.47 -6.13 -7.09
C ALA A 231 7.07 -5.95 -6.47
N SER A 232 6.49 -4.75 -6.54
CA SER A 232 5.18 -4.48 -5.92
C SER A 232 4.00 -4.59 -6.88
N GLY A 233 4.20 -4.45 -8.20
CA GLY A 233 3.12 -4.13 -9.11
C GLY A 233 2.59 -2.70 -8.88
N PHE A 234 1.43 -2.38 -9.45
CA PHE A 234 0.82 -1.06 -9.37
C PHE A 234 -0.01 -0.90 -8.10
N ASN A 235 0.36 0.10 -7.29
CA ASN A 235 -0.25 0.40 -6.00
C ASN A 235 -1.02 1.72 -6.05
N VAL A 236 -2.12 1.83 -5.30
CA VAL A 236 -2.79 3.10 -5.02
C VAL A 236 -3.39 3.10 -3.62
N VAL A 237 -3.23 4.21 -2.95
CA VAL A 237 -4.05 4.63 -1.81
C VAL A 237 -4.91 5.78 -2.31
N ALA A 238 -6.21 5.58 -2.36
CA ALA A 238 -7.16 6.55 -2.89
C ALA A 238 -8.18 6.93 -1.84
N SER A 239 -8.71 8.15 -1.93
CA SER A 239 -9.90 8.57 -1.20
C SER A 239 -10.93 9.18 -2.13
N ALA A 240 -12.19 9.06 -1.75
CA ALA A 240 -13.31 9.66 -2.47
C ALA A 240 -14.40 10.07 -1.49
N THR A 241 -15.05 11.20 -1.79
CA THR A 241 -16.16 11.75 -0.99
C THR A 241 -17.42 11.84 -1.84
N ARG A 242 -18.55 11.42 -1.27
CA ARG A 242 -19.87 11.60 -1.85
C ARG A 242 -20.86 11.97 -0.73
N GLY A 243 -21.40 13.17 -0.79
CA GLY A 243 -22.15 13.75 0.33
C GLY A 243 -21.27 13.89 1.58
N ASN A 244 -21.74 13.41 2.72
CA ASN A 244 -21.00 13.43 3.98
C ASN A 244 -20.16 12.17 4.23
N ARG A 245 -20.04 11.30 3.24
CA ARG A 245 -19.34 10.02 3.38
C ARG A 245 -18.03 10.05 2.62
N ARG A 246 -16.93 9.82 3.32
CA ARG A 246 -15.59 9.70 2.74
C ARG A 246 -15.06 8.30 2.91
N LEU A 247 -14.58 7.71 1.84
CA LEU A 247 -14.02 6.36 1.80
C LEU A 247 -12.54 6.41 1.48
N VAL A 248 -11.80 5.43 1.98
CA VAL A 248 -10.40 5.16 1.64
C VAL A 248 -10.31 3.77 1.02
N ALA A 249 -9.76 3.68 -0.19
CA ALA A 249 -9.48 2.45 -0.89
C ALA A 249 -7.97 2.25 -1.03
N VAL A 250 -7.50 1.06 -0.70
CA VAL A 250 -6.11 0.63 -0.94
C VAL A 250 -6.13 -0.55 -1.89
N VAL A 251 -5.37 -0.44 -2.97
CA VAL A 251 -5.11 -1.50 -3.95
C VAL A 251 -3.61 -1.66 -4.06
N LEU A 252 -3.08 -2.84 -3.74
CA LEU A 252 -1.67 -3.17 -3.90
C LEU A 252 -1.53 -4.35 -4.84
N GLY A 253 -0.59 -4.26 -5.78
CA GLY A 253 -0.23 -5.38 -6.66
C GLY A 253 -1.03 -5.48 -7.96
N ALA A 254 -1.75 -4.46 -8.37
CA ALA A 254 -2.47 -4.48 -9.64
C ALA A 254 -1.52 -4.66 -10.83
N SER A 255 -2.04 -5.24 -11.92
CA SER A 255 -1.26 -5.58 -13.10
C SER A 255 -0.94 -4.38 -14.01
N SER A 256 -1.67 -3.26 -13.86
CA SER A 256 -1.42 -2.01 -14.60
C SER A 256 -2.01 -0.80 -13.86
N SER A 257 -1.63 0.40 -14.30
CA SER A 257 -2.19 1.66 -13.78
C SER A 257 -3.71 1.74 -13.99
N ALA A 258 -4.19 1.31 -15.15
CA ALA A 258 -5.61 1.28 -15.47
C ALA A 258 -6.38 0.30 -14.57
N VAL A 259 -5.85 -0.91 -14.35
CA VAL A 259 -6.47 -1.94 -13.49
C VAL A 259 -6.56 -1.47 -12.04
N ARG A 260 -5.49 -0.85 -11.48
CA ARG A 260 -5.53 -0.33 -10.10
C ARG A 260 -6.59 0.76 -9.93
N ALA A 261 -6.69 1.67 -10.91
CA ALA A 261 -7.67 2.75 -10.88
C ALA A 261 -9.10 2.20 -11.02
N ALA A 262 -9.35 1.27 -11.94
CA ALA A 262 -10.64 0.63 -12.12
C ALA A 262 -11.10 -0.12 -10.85
N LYS A 263 -10.18 -0.82 -10.16
CA LYS A 263 -10.49 -1.53 -8.91
C LYS A 263 -10.86 -0.59 -7.79
N ALA A 264 -10.11 0.49 -7.60
CA ALA A 264 -10.43 1.51 -6.60
C ALA A 264 -11.79 2.17 -6.89
N ALA A 265 -12.03 2.56 -8.15
CA ALA A 265 -13.31 3.12 -8.57
C ALA A 265 -14.49 2.15 -8.36
N TYR A 266 -14.32 0.88 -8.70
CA TYR A 266 -15.33 -0.15 -8.47
C TYR A 266 -15.65 -0.34 -6.98
N MET A 267 -14.63 -0.37 -6.12
CA MET A 267 -14.83 -0.46 -4.66
C MET A 267 -15.61 0.75 -4.13
N PHE A 268 -15.27 1.97 -4.57
CA PHE A 268 -16.00 3.19 -4.20
C PHE A 268 -17.45 3.13 -4.68
N GLU A 269 -17.67 2.81 -5.95
CA GLU A 269 -19.01 2.80 -6.54
C GLU A 269 -19.92 1.78 -5.85
N THR A 270 -19.40 0.57 -5.62
CA THR A 270 -20.12 -0.47 -4.88
C THR A 270 -20.52 -0.01 -3.48
N ALA A 271 -19.60 0.65 -2.75
CA ALA A 271 -19.86 1.08 -1.38
C ALA A 271 -20.77 2.31 -1.30
N PHE A 272 -20.65 3.27 -2.23
CA PHE A 272 -21.53 4.43 -2.26
C PHE A 272 -22.96 4.10 -2.69
N ASN A 273 -23.13 3.10 -3.56
CA ASN A 273 -24.45 2.66 -4.04
C ASN A 273 -25.10 1.56 -3.20
N SER A 274 -24.37 1.00 -2.22
CA SER A 274 -24.98 0.04 -1.29
C SER A 274 -26.04 0.73 -0.44
N ASN A 275 -27.29 0.54 -0.78
CA ASN A 275 -28.44 1.01 -0.02
C ASN A 275 -28.37 0.46 1.40
N GLY A 276 -28.48 1.33 2.40
CA GLY A 276 -28.36 1.19 3.84
C GLY A 276 -28.69 -0.12 4.58
N LEU A 277 -28.98 -1.23 3.88
CA LEU A 277 -29.16 -2.57 4.46
C LEU A 277 -27.86 -3.20 4.96
N ASN A 278 -26.70 -2.58 4.71
CA ASN A 278 -25.41 -3.06 5.23
C ASN A 278 -25.31 -3.06 6.77
N TRP A 279 -26.25 -2.43 7.48
CA TRP A 279 -26.33 -2.54 8.93
C TRP A 279 -26.77 -3.94 9.41
N LEU A 280 -27.43 -4.73 8.53
CA LEU A 280 -27.80 -6.12 8.80
C LEU A 280 -26.66 -7.10 8.56
N MET A 281 -25.59 -6.70 7.87
CA MET A 281 -24.40 -7.53 7.68
C MET A 281 -23.52 -7.46 8.93
N PRO A 282 -22.95 -8.58 9.39
CA PRO A 282 -21.99 -8.55 10.48
C PRO A 282 -20.90 -7.51 10.17
N SER A 283 -20.67 -6.57 11.09
CA SER A 283 -19.63 -5.57 10.85
C SER A 283 -18.29 -6.29 10.80
N SER A 284 -17.51 -6.07 9.73
CA SER A 284 -16.15 -6.57 9.61
C SER A 284 -15.19 -5.91 10.62
N GLY A 285 -15.72 -5.17 11.60
CA GLY A 285 -14.95 -4.41 12.57
C GLY A 285 -14.30 -3.17 11.97
N THR A 286 -13.28 -2.68 12.64
CA THR A 286 -12.45 -1.57 12.18
C THR A 286 -11.13 -2.06 11.61
N VAL A 287 -10.45 -1.20 10.86
CA VAL A 287 -9.11 -1.48 10.28
C VAL A 287 -8.10 -1.90 11.36
N TYR A 288 -8.25 -1.42 12.58
CA TYR A 288 -7.37 -1.78 13.72
C TYR A 288 -7.59 -3.22 14.21
N GLY A 289 -8.78 -3.78 14.00
CA GLY A 289 -9.12 -5.15 14.37
C GLY A 289 -8.64 -6.22 13.38
N LEU A 290 -8.18 -5.83 12.19
CA LEU A 290 -7.61 -6.76 11.22
C LEU A 290 -6.29 -7.33 11.74
N GLN A 291 -6.22 -8.67 11.87
CA GLN A 291 -5.06 -9.33 12.44
C GLN A 291 -3.89 -9.37 11.47
N PRO A 292 -2.69 -8.93 11.86
CA PRO A 292 -1.48 -9.02 11.05
C PRO A 292 -1.13 -10.47 10.71
N ILE A 293 -0.61 -10.68 9.51
CA ILE A 293 -0.09 -11.97 9.05
C ILE A 293 1.43 -11.89 9.05
N ASN A 294 2.10 -12.90 9.58
CA ASN A 294 3.55 -13.04 9.46
C ASN A 294 3.87 -13.82 8.18
N ALA A 295 4.19 -13.11 7.13
CA ALA A 295 4.57 -13.65 5.84
C ALA A 295 5.62 -12.74 5.18
N ALA A 296 6.34 -13.26 4.20
CA ALA A 296 7.18 -12.43 3.34
C ALA A 296 6.31 -11.69 2.31
N PRO A 297 6.66 -10.43 1.93
CA PRO A 297 5.98 -9.75 0.85
C PRO A 297 6.15 -10.51 -0.48
N PRO A 298 5.09 -10.64 -1.31
CA PRO A 298 5.20 -11.26 -2.61
C PRO A 298 6.10 -10.41 -3.52
N ASN A 299 7.00 -11.06 -4.24
CA ASN A 299 7.84 -10.39 -5.22
C ASN A 299 7.26 -10.61 -6.63
N LEU A 300 6.63 -9.57 -7.17
CA LEU A 300 6.00 -9.61 -8.48
C LEU A 300 6.97 -9.28 -9.63
N HIS A 301 8.28 -9.16 -9.38
CA HIS A 301 9.26 -8.70 -10.36
C HIS A 301 9.18 -9.46 -11.67
N GLU A 302 9.14 -10.79 -11.64
CA GLU A 302 9.08 -11.59 -12.86
C GLU A 302 7.76 -11.38 -13.62
N ALA A 303 6.64 -11.31 -12.90
CA ALA A 303 5.33 -11.05 -13.49
C ALA A 303 5.20 -9.63 -14.08
N MET A 304 5.86 -8.63 -13.50
CA MET A 304 5.76 -7.22 -13.91
C MET A 304 6.83 -6.79 -14.91
N CYS A 305 8.05 -7.32 -14.79
CA CYS A 305 9.23 -6.85 -15.54
C CYS A 305 10.06 -7.99 -16.14
N GLY A 306 9.58 -9.23 -16.13
CA GLY A 306 10.25 -10.39 -16.72
C GLY A 306 10.44 -10.24 -18.22
N LYS A 307 11.35 -11.04 -18.80
CA LYS A 307 11.81 -10.92 -20.20
C LYS A 307 10.71 -11.00 -21.26
N GLN A 308 9.57 -11.63 -20.93
CA GLN A 308 8.44 -11.78 -21.86
C GLN A 308 7.46 -10.60 -21.85
N ARG A 309 7.66 -9.63 -20.97
CA ARG A 309 6.78 -8.47 -20.85
C ARG A 309 7.49 -7.21 -21.34
N ARG A 310 6.81 -6.41 -22.20
CA ARG A 310 7.25 -5.06 -22.49
C ARG A 310 7.32 -4.31 -21.17
N ARG A 311 8.51 -3.83 -20.79
CA ARG A 311 8.67 -3.08 -19.53
C ARG A 311 7.67 -1.95 -19.49
N PRO A 312 6.84 -1.84 -18.44
CA PRO A 312 6.05 -0.64 -18.25
C PRO A 312 7.00 0.55 -18.18
N ALA A 313 6.65 1.65 -18.83
CA ALA A 313 7.34 2.90 -18.63
C ALA A 313 7.31 3.28 -17.14
N ALA A 314 8.23 4.14 -16.68
CA ALA A 314 8.15 4.68 -15.33
C ALA A 314 6.74 5.24 -15.07
N GLU A 315 6.20 5.08 -13.86
CA GLU A 315 4.81 5.37 -13.46
C GLU A 315 4.19 6.64 -14.11
N ALA A 316 5.02 7.67 -14.33
CA ALA A 316 4.60 8.93 -14.95
C ALA A 316 4.47 8.87 -16.48
N ALA A 317 5.06 7.88 -17.16
CA ALA A 317 4.97 7.75 -18.61
C ALA A 317 3.79 6.86 -19.04
N ASP A 318 3.42 5.85 -18.20
CA ASP A 318 2.22 5.03 -18.46
C ASP A 318 0.93 5.85 -18.38
N GLU A 319 0.89 6.92 -17.59
CA GLU A 319 -0.29 7.77 -17.46
C GLU A 319 -0.41 8.80 -18.61
N ASP A 320 0.70 9.20 -19.23
CA ASP A 320 0.70 10.04 -20.44
C ASP A 320 0.27 9.24 -21.71
N GLU A 321 0.60 7.92 -21.80
CA GLU A 321 0.13 7.03 -22.87
C GLU A 321 -1.34 6.61 -22.68
N ALA A 322 -1.80 6.39 -21.44
CA ALA A 322 -3.18 5.99 -21.14
C ALA A 322 -4.22 7.08 -21.45
N THR A 323 -3.81 8.34 -21.61
CA THR A 323 -4.74 9.42 -22.02
C THR A 323 -5.17 9.35 -23.48
N GLY A 324 -4.52 8.51 -24.33
CA GLY A 324 -4.82 8.37 -25.75
C GLY A 324 -5.60 7.13 -26.16
N SER A 325 -5.60 6.04 -25.37
CA SER A 325 -6.15 4.76 -25.83
C SER A 325 -7.21 4.11 -24.93
N ASP A 326 -7.38 4.54 -23.67
CA ASP A 326 -8.21 3.84 -22.69
C ASP A 326 -9.53 4.54 -22.30
N GLU A 327 -9.94 5.61 -23.00
CA GLU A 327 -11.30 6.17 -22.82
C GLU A 327 -12.40 5.12 -23.03
N GLN A 328 -12.14 4.10 -23.85
CA GLN A 328 -13.10 3.01 -24.11
C GLN A 328 -13.12 1.94 -23.01
N GLY A 329 -12.02 1.69 -22.32
CA GLY A 329 -11.93 0.65 -21.29
C GLY A 329 -12.68 0.99 -20.00
N LEU A 330 -12.57 2.23 -19.53
CA LEU A 330 -13.30 2.67 -18.32
C LEU A 330 -14.79 2.91 -18.59
N ALA A 331 -15.15 3.42 -19.78
CA ALA A 331 -16.55 3.57 -20.17
C ALA A 331 -17.29 2.23 -20.20
N SER A 332 -16.64 1.13 -20.59
CA SER A 332 -17.23 -0.22 -20.60
C SER A 332 -17.47 -0.77 -19.18
N VAL A 333 -16.61 -0.47 -18.21
CA VAL A 333 -16.79 -0.87 -16.80
C VAL A 333 -17.98 -0.12 -16.18
N PHE A 334 -18.19 1.15 -16.55
CA PHE A 334 -19.30 1.96 -16.03
C PHE A 334 -20.62 1.70 -16.77
N SER A 335 -20.60 1.27 -18.04
CA SER A 335 -21.82 0.95 -18.79
C SER A 335 -22.43 -0.39 -18.40
N GLY A 336 -21.63 -1.36 -17.93
CA GLY A 336 -22.11 -2.66 -17.43
C GLY A 336 -22.93 -2.60 -16.15
N ALA A 337 -22.81 -1.53 -15.36
CA ALA A 337 -23.56 -1.34 -14.10
C ALA A 337 -25.02 -0.87 -14.29
N LYS A 338 -25.43 -0.50 -15.50
CA LYS A 338 -26.80 -0.04 -15.81
C LYS A 338 -27.79 -1.14 -16.20
N GLY A 339 -27.41 -2.41 -16.16
CA GLY A 339 -28.17 -3.54 -16.73
C GLY A 339 -28.94 -4.41 -15.74
N TYR A 340 -29.05 -4.08 -14.45
CA TYR A 340 -29.88 -4.82 -13.49
C TYR A 340 -30.88 -3.91 -12.78
N GLY A 341 -31.96 -3.56 -13.50
CA GLY A 341 -33.19 -3.09 -12.90
C GLY A 341 -34.14 -4.29 -12.74
N PRO A 342 -34.94 -4.38 -11.66
CA PRO A 342 -35.91 -5.46 -11.50
C PRO A 342 -37.02 -5.35 -12.54
N LYS A 343 -37.35 -6.50 -13.12
CA LYS A 343 -38.65 -6.71 -13.77
C LYS A 343 -39.69 -7.08 -12.73
#